data_4ca22bf2b2d063657d2a05d77760ba7c
#
_entry.id   4ca22bf2b2d063657d2a05d77760ba7c
#
_cell.length_a   1.000
_cell.length_b   1.000
_cell.length_c   1.000
_cell.angle_alpha   90.00
_cell.angle_beta   90.00
_cell.angle_gamma   90.00
#
_symmetry.space_group_name_H-M   'P 1'
#
loop_
_entity.id
_entity.type
_entity.pdbx_description
1 polymer ?
#
loop_
_entity_poly.entity_id
_entity_poly.type
_entity_poly.pdbx_seq_one_letter_code
_entity_poly.pdbx_strand_id
1 'polypeptide(L)'
;MIELTEIDGAEVSIEGDFYETLVFVDSGASDLARDLDRVVNADEIRVCQGNRAQFVEVKAQDFLSSDQVASLPSRHLVTSVNFLSPVLPILSRKEITLPFSTCREMLEYKGHKDLSLWELALDYESNRGNISSDEVFERMRSTVQIMRNSIQTGLAGTDYEDRILGCQSGSFKRMMEKRALLDGGMLNRVILYVTAMMEVKSSMGIIVAAPTAGACGTLPGSCFGAADEMGLSEVEVTKALLAAGLIGVFICSQSTFAAEVAGCQAECGAASGMAAASLVTIAGGSASQALSASAMALQNVMGM
;
A
#
# COMPACT_ATOMS: atom_id res chain seq x y z
N MET A 1 -2.62 2.18 15.45
CA MET A 1 -3.94 2.84 15.61
C MET A 1 -4.90 1.73 15.92
N ILE A 2 -5.50 1.73 17.08
CA ILE A 2 -6.50 0.71 17.45
C ILE A 2 -7.82 1.22 16.88
N GLU A 3 -8.37 0.55 15.91
CA GLU A 3 -9.75 0.77 15.49
C GLU A 3 -10.65 -0.22 16.23
N LEU A 4 -11.50 0.29 17.08
CA LEU A 4 -12.60 -0.50 17.64
C LEU A 4 -13.66 -0.62 16.54
N THR A 5 -13.93 -1.82 16.11
CA THR A 5 -15.03 -2.11 15.20
C THR A 5 -16.01 -3.06 15.87
N GLU A 6 -17.21 -3.11 15.37
CA GLU A 6 -18.25 -3.99 15.84
C GLU A 6 -18.51 -5.07 14.79
N ILE A 7 -18.36 -6.34 15.18
CA ILE A 7 -18.65 -7.49 14.33
C ILE A 7 -19.74 -8.32 15.00
N ASP A 8 -20.89 -8.41 14.35
CA ASP A 8 -22.08 -9.11 14.85
C ASP A 8 -22.50 -8.67 16.27
N GLY A 9 -22.28 -7.39 16.61
CA GLY A 9 -22.59 -6.83 17.93
C GLY A 9 -21.51 -7.02 18.99
N ALA A 10 -20.39 -7.68 18.68
CA ALA A 10 -19.25 -7.80 19.56
C ALA A 10 -18.19 -6.74 19.21
N GLU A 11 -17.63 -6.08 20.23
CA GLU A 11 -16.50 -5.20 20.06
C GLU A 11 -15.24 -5.99 19.71
N VAL A 12 -14.59 -5.63 18.62
CA VAL A 12 -13.32 -6.18 18.14
C VAL A 12 -12.31 -5.06 18.03
N SER A 13 -11.12 -5.27 18.57
CA SER A 13 -10.02 -4.32 18.48
C SER A 13 -9.08 -4.76 17.36
N ILE A 14 -9.23 -4.21 16.18
CA ILE A 14 -8.33 -4.49 15.05
C ILE A 14 -7.07 -3.64 15.20
N GLU A 15 -5.93 -4.32 15.29
CA GLU A 15 -4.62 -3.70 15.40
C GLU A 15 -3.82 -3.99 14.13
N GLY A 16 -3.43 -2.94 13.41
CA GLY A 16 -2.70 -3.06 12.14
C GLY A 16 -1.34 -3.75 12.22
N ASP A 17 -0.86 -4.05 13.42
CA ASP A 17 0.47 -4.61 13.69
C ASP A 17 0.46 -6.15 13.74
N PHE A 18 -0.71 -6.75 13.75
CA PHE A 18 -0.89 -8.19 13.89
C PHE A 18 -1.56 -8.83 12.67
N TYR A 19 -1.27 -10.11 12.46
CA TYR A 19 -2.16 -10.97 11.71
C TYR A 19 -3.34 -11.30 12.61
N GLU A 20 -4.52 -10.86 12.23
CA GLU A 20 -5.73 -11.19 12.97
C GLU A 20 -6.54 -12.25 12.25
N THR A 21 -7.01 -13.22 13.01
CA THR A 21 -7.86 -14.27 12.48
C THR A 21 -9.13 -14.34 13.31
N LEU A 22 -10.27 -14.22 12.65
CA LEU A 22 -11.59 -14.38 13.26
C LEU A 22 -12.13 -15.75 12.87
N VAL A 23 -12.25 -16.65 13.86
CA VAL A 23 -12.75 -18.01 13.66
C VAL A 23 -14.16 -18.10 14.23
N PHE A 24 -15.15 -18.17 13.36
CA PHE A 24 -16.57 -18.22 13.73
C PHE A 24 -17.02 -19.65 14.03
N VAL A 25 -17.85 -19.79 15.06
CA VAL A 25 -18.46 -21.04 15.49
C VAL A 25 -19.91 -20.82 15.90
N ASP A 26 -20.75 -21.85 15.78
CA ASP A 26 -22.11 -21.77 16.29
C ASP A 26 -22.14 -21.95 17.84
N SER A 27 -21.20 -22.72 18.37
CA SER A 27 -21.04 -22.96 19.83
C SER A 27 -19.64 -23.48 20.12
N GLY A 28 -19.22 -23.44 21.38
CA GLY A 28 -17.95 -24.03 21.80
C GLY A 28 -16.72 -23.19 21.54
N ALA A 29 -16.85 -21.85 21.41
CA ALA A 29 -15.74 -20.93 21.19
C ALA A 29 -14.62 -21.05 22.23
N SER A 30 -14.94 -21.36 23.48
CA SER A 30 -13.94 -21.57 24.55
C SER A 30 -13.08 -22.82 24.35
N ASP A 31 -13.62 -23.88 23.76
CA ASP A 31 -12.85 -25.09 23.45
C ASP A 31 -11.94 -24.84 22.26
N LEU A 32 -12.46 -24.15 21.24
CA LEU A 32 -11.67 -23.71 20.09
C LEU A 32 -10.51 -22.77 20.51
N ALA A 33 -10.77 -21.79 21.38
CA ALA A 33 -9.74 -20.88 21.89
C ALA A 33 -8.61 -21.63 22.59
N ARG A 34 -8.95 -22.66 23.39
CA ARG A 34 -7.97 -23.51 24.08
C ARG A 34 -7.13 -24.36 23.13
N ASP A 35 -7.72 -24.82 22.03
CA ASP A 35 -7.00 -25.60 21.03
C ASP A 35 -6.10 -24.69 20.19
N LEU A 36 -6.55 -23.49 19.85
CA LEU A 36 -5.75 -22.46 19.16
C LEU A 36 -4.54 -22.05 19.99
N ASP A 37 -4.70 -21.79 21.29
CA ASP A 37 -3.61 -21.45 22.21
C ASP A 37 -2.49 -22.50 22.27
N ARG A 38 -2.79 -23.76 21.95
CA ARG A 38 -1.79 -24.84 21.92
C ARG A 38 -1.02 -24.94 20.61
N VAL A 39 -1.59 -24.44 19.53
CA VAL A 39 -1.07 -24.65 18.15
C VAL A 39 -0.48 -23.36 17.58
N VAL A 40 -1.00 -22.22 18.01
CA VAL A 40 -0.62 -20.91 17.51
C VAL A 40 0.19 -20.17 18.58
N ASN A 41 1.32 -19.62 18.20
CA ASN A 41 2.05 -18.67 19.04
C ASN A 41 1.36 -17.30 18.93
N ALA A 42 0.23 -17.14 19.61
CA ALA A 42 -0.56 -15.93 19.56
C ALA A 42 -0.16 -14.95 20.66
N ASP A 43 -0.19 -13.65 20.33
CA ASP A 43 -0.02 -12.58 21.32
C ASP A 43 -1.29 -12.40 22.16
N GLU A 44 -2.44 -12.61 21.54
CA GLU A 44 -3.74 -12.54 22.20
C GLU A 44 -4.75 -13.52 21.56
N ILE A 45 -5.53 -14.20 22.39
CA ILE A 45 -6.68 -14.98 21.96
C ILE A 45 -7.89 -14.57 22.79
N ARG A 46 -8.93 -14.10 22.13
CA ARG A 46 -10.17 -13.62 22.75
C ARG A 46 -11.38 -14.42 22.26
N VAL A 47 -12.26 -14.79 23.19
CA VAL A 47 -13.58 -15.31 22.84
C VAL A 47 -14.56 -14.15 22.80
N CYS A 48 -15.19 -13.96 21.67
CA CYS A 48 -16.17 -12.90 21.42
C CYS A 48 -17.56 -13.49 21.25
N GLN A 49 -18.54 -12.84 21.86
CA GLN A 49 -19.95 -13.22 21.75
C GLN A 49 -20.67 -12.22 20.87
N GLY A 50 -20.99 -12.63 19.67
CA GLY A 50 -21.83 -11.85 18.77
C GLY A 50 -23.33 -12.10 18.98
N ASN A 51 -24.15 -11.38 18.21
CA ASN A 51 -25.61 -11.49 18.27
C ASN A 51 -26.14 -12.81 17.68
N ARG A 52 -25.44 -13.37 16.69
CA ARG A 52 -25.86 -14.56 15.94
C ARG A 52 -24.88 -15.72 16.08
N ALA A 53 -23.60 -15.42 16.28
CA ALA A 53 -22.55 -16.42 16.37
C ALA A 53 -21.53 -16.07 17.45
N GLN A 54 -20.79 -17.07 17.90
CA GLN A 54 -19.59 -16.88 18.69
C GLN A 54 -18.40 -16.86 17.74
N PHE A 55 -17.33 -16.19 18.10
CA PHE A 55 -16.07 -16.29 17.39
C PHE A 55 -14.86 -16.14 18.31
N VAL A 56 -13.75 -16.67 17.86
CA VAL A 56 -12.45 -16.49 18.51
C VAL A 56 -11.63 -15.55 17.66
N GLU A 57 -11.21 -14.46 18.27
CA GLU A 57 -10.25 -13.51 17.72
C GLU A 57 -8.85 -13.95 18.11
N VAL A 58 -7.97 -14.10 17.16
CA VAL A 58 -6.57 -14.46 17.36
C VAL A 58 -5.68 -13.38 16.77
N LYS A 59 -4.82 -12.80 17.59
CA LYS A 59 -3.77 -11.86 17.18
C LYS A 59 -2.42 -12.53 17.28
N ALA A 60 -1.65 -12.55 16.21
CA ALA A 60 -0.34 -13.16 16.15
C ALA A 60 0.64 -12.36 15.25
N GLN A 61 1.94 -12.54 15.50
CA GLN A 61 2.97 -11.98 14.63
C GLN A 61 3.11 -12.78 13.33
N ASP A 62 2.70 -14.03 13.32
CA ASP A 62 2.77 -14.94 12.19
C ASP A 62 1.37 -15.26 11.66
N PHE A 63 1.30 -15.51 10.35
CA PHE A 63 0.05 -15.90 9.69
C PHE A 63 -0.45 -17.27 10.15
N LEU A 64 -1.68 -17.30 10.66
CA LEU A 64 -2.36 -18.55 10.93
C LEU A 64 -2.87 -19.17 9.61
N SER A 65 -2.30 -20.31 9.22
CA SER A 65 -2.67 -20.96 7.97
C SER A 65 -3.99 -21.74 8.06
N SER A 66 -4.65 -21.91 6.92
CA SER A 66 -5.84 -22.76 6.83
C SER A 66 -5.56 -24.22 7.25
N ASP A 67 -4.34 -24.72 7.00
CA ASP A 67 -3.93 -26.08 7.39
C ASP A 67 -3.80 -26.22 8.91
N GLN A 68 -3.31 -25.20 9.60
CA GLN A 68 -3.27 -25.17 11.05
C GLN A 68 -4.68 -25.21 11.65
N VAL A 69 -5.60 -24.38 11.12
CA VAL A 69 -7.01 -24.41 11.54
C VAL A 69 -7.64 -25.77 11.25
N ALA A 70 -7.36 -26.37 10.10
CA ALA A 70 -7.87 -27.69 9.72
C ALA A 70 -7.33 -28.82 10.59
N SER A 71 -6.17 -28.65 11.23
CA SER A 71 -5.55 -29.63 12.13
C SER A 71 -6.09 -29.61 13.57
N LEU A 72 -6.87 -28.60 13.94
CA LEU A 72 -7.40 -28.45 15.30
C LEU A 72 -8.37 -29.58 15.66
N PRO A 73 -8.34 -30.12 16.90
CA PRO A 73 -9.33 -31.07 17.38
C PRO A 73 -10.76 -30.53 17.28
N SER A 74 -10.94 -29.24 17.57
CA SER A 74 -12.21 -28.52 17.55
C SER A 74 -12.62 -27.99 16.15
N ARG A 75 -11.90 -28.35 15.08
CA ARG A 75 -12.17 -27.87 13.70
C ARG A 75 -13.64 -28.10 13.27
N HIS A 76 -14.29 -29.14 13.79
CA HIS A 76 -15.67 -29.47 13.45
C HIS A 76 -16.68 -28.43 13.95
N LEU A 77 -16.28 -27.53 14.87
CA LEU A 77 -17.07 -26.39 15.36
C LEU A 77 -16.98 -25.20 14.47
N VAL A 78 -15.92 -25.11 13.60
CA VAL A 78 -15.63 -23.95 12.79
C VAL A 78 -16.62 -23.82 11.64
N THR A 79 -17.33 -22.70 11.59
CA THR A 79 -18.28 -22.37 10.51
C THR A 79 -17.63 -21.50 9.41
N SER A 80 -16.78 -20.55 9.80
CA SER A 80 -15.99 -19.75 8.85
C SER A 80 -14.73 -19.21 9.51
N VAL A 81 -13.75 -18.85 8.67
CA VAL A 81 -12.50 -18.22 9.09
C VAL A 81 -12.23 -17.00 8.22
N ASN A 82 -12.05 -15.86 8.86
CA ASN A 82 -11.67 -14.61 8.19
C ASN A 82 -10.26 -14.22 8.62
N PHE A 83 -9.37 -14.07 7.66
CA PHE A 83 -8.00 -13.65 7.87
C PHE A 83 -7.86 -12.17 7.55
N LEU A 84 -7.29 -11.42 8.49
CA LEU A 84 -6.93 -10.02 8.35
C LEU A 84 -5.41 -9.94 8.39
N SER A 85 -4.81 -9.57 7.27
CA SER A 85 -3.37 -9.34 7.23
C SER A 85 -3.04 -7.99 7.87
N PRO A 86 -1.89 -7.87 8.57
CA PRO A 86 -1.46 -6.58 9.06
C PRO A 86 -1.37 -5.60 7.90
N VAL A 87 -1.92 -4.42 8.10
CA VAL A 87 -1.61 -3.29 7.25
C VAL A 87 -0.14 -3.04 7.48
N LEU A 88 0.69 -3.27 6.45
CA LEU A 88 2.14 -3.13 6.53
C LEU A 88 2.54 -1.83 7.24
N PRO A 89 2.67 -1.78 8.57
CA PRO A 89 3.23 -0.64 9.23
C PRO A 89 4.70 -0.93 9.38
N ILE A 90 5.47 -0.01 8.95
CA ILE A 90 6.78 0.12 9.53
C ILE A 90 6.54 0.76 10.88
N LEU A 91 6.61 -0.02 11.93
CA LEU A 91 6.42 0.46 13.29
C LEU A 91 7.50 1.49 13.61
N SER A 92 7.06 2.71 13.88
CA SER A 92 7.95 3.73 14.45
C SER A 92 8.16 3.37 15.92
N ARG A 93 9.35 2.91 16.27
CA ARG A 93 9.72 2.70 17.67
C ARG A 93 9.93 4.04 18.36
N LYS A 94 9.56 4.14 19.63
CA LYS A 94 9.97 5.26 20.47
C LYS A 94 11.51 5.24 20.61
N GLU A 95 12.16 6.39 20.44
CA GLU A 95 13.64 6.55 20.59
C GLU A 95 14.50 6.07 19.40
N ILE A 96 14.04 6.25 18.16
CA ILE A 96 14.87 5.97 16.97
C ILE A 96 15.61 7.23 16.55
N THR A 97 16.91 7.10 16.34
CA THR A 97 17.70 8.12 15.63
C THR A 97 17.64 7.81 14.15
N LEU A 98 16.89 8.64 13.40
CA LEU A 98 16.82 8.53 11.94
C LEU A 98 18.13 9.04 11.32
N PRO A 99 18.57 8.47 10.18
CA PRO A 99 19.77 8.93 9.49
C PRO A 99 19.60 10.37 8.96
N PHE A 100 18.40 10.75 8.61
CA PHE A 100 17.99 12.09 8.18
C PHE A 100 16.47 12.24 8.29
N SER A 101 15.96 13.45 8.44
CA SER A 101 14.52 13.75 8.52
C SER A 101 14.06 14.73 7.45
N THR A 102 14.98 15.41 6.78
CA THR A 102 14.73 16.40 5.75
C THR A 102 15.56 16.13 4.50
N CYS A 103 15.12 16.69 3.35
CA CYS A 103 15.90 16.63 2.11
C CYS A 103 17.31 17.20 2.27
N ARG A 104 17.47 18.25 3.10
CA ARG A 104 18.77 18.88 3.33
C ARG A 104 19.67 17.92 4.10
N GLU A 105 19.20 17.38 5.21
CA GLU A 105 19.95 16.40 6.00
C GLU A 105 20.32 15.17 5.17
N MET A 106 19.41 14.68 4.32
CA MET A 106 19.68 13.60 3.41
C MET A 106 20.83 13.94 2.44
N LEU A 107 20.84 15.15 1.87
CA LEU A 107 21.90 15.59 0.96
C LEU A 107 23.25 15.82 1.68
N GLU A 108 23.23 16.09 2.98
CA GLU A 108 24.41 16.26 3.84
C GLU A 108 24.86 14.95 4.50
N TYR A 109 24.04 13.91 4.42
CA TYR A 109 24.31 12.60 5.04
C TYR A 109 25.57 11.96 4.49
N LYS A 110 26.56 11.73 5.36
CA LYS A 110 27.94 11.38 4.96
C LYS A 110 28.06 10.04 4.24
N GLY A 111 27.09 9.15 4.35
CA GLY A 111 27.08 7.84 3.69
C GLY A 111 26.57 7.87 2.24
N HIS A 112 26.08 9.01 1.73
CA HIS A 112 25.24 9.04 0.53
C HIS A 112 25.92 9.45 -0.76
N LYS A 113 27.20 9.84 -0.77
CA LYS A 113 27.81 10.53 -1.93
C LYS A 113 27.63 9.81 -3.27
N ASP A 114 27.34 8.52 -3.24
CA ASP A 114 27.17 7.70 -4.44
C ASP A 114 25.85 6.88 -4.42
N LEU A 115 24.96 7.11 -3.43
CA LEU A 115 23.70 6.38 -3.33
C LEU A 115 22.60 7.03 -4.18
N SER A 116 21.83 6.19 -4.85
CA SER A 116 20.60 6.58 -5.50
C SER A 116 19.48 6.87 -4.47
N LEU A 117 18.42 7.55 -4.88
CA LEU A 117 17.31 7.90 -3.97
C LEU A 117 16.64 6.65 -3.37
N TRP A 118 16.56 5.54 -4.11
CA TRP A 118 15.96 4.31 -3.61
C TRP A 118 16.84 3.59 -2.57
N GLU A 119 18.17 3.68 -2.68
CA GLU A 119 19.10 3.14 -1.67
C GLU A 119 19.04 3.98 -0.39
N LEU A 120 18.90 5.29 -0.50
CA LEU A 120 18.66 6.16 0.64
C LEU A 120 17.31 5.86 1.32
N ALA A 121 16.28 5.51 0.54
CA ALA A 121 15.01 5.06 1.07
C ALA A 121 15.12 3.75 1.86
N LEU A 122 15.91 2.79 1.34
CA LEU A 122 16.20 1.53 2.06
C LEU A 122 16.90 1.80 3.39
N ASP A 123 17.94 2.65 3.38
CA ASP A 123 18.67 2.99 4.61
C ASP A 123 17.75 3.68 5.63
N TYR A 124 16.94 4.64 5.18
CA TYR A 124 15.95 5.31 6.02
C TYR A 124 14.97 4.32 6.67
N GLU A 125 14.33 3.47 5.87
CA GLU A 125 13.31 2.54 6.33
C GLU A 125 13.88 1.40 7.18
N SER A 126 15.06 0.91 6.86
CA SER A 126 15.77 -0.08 7.67
C SER A 126 16.06 0.43 9.07
N ASN A 127 16.56 1.67 9.17
CA ASN A 127 16.81 2.32 10.46
C ASN A 127 15.50 2.58 11.21
N ARG A 128 14.48 3.11 10.52
CA ARG A 128 13.19 3.43 11.12
C ARG A 128 12.47 2.19 11.65
N GLY A 129 12.46 1.11 10.89
CA GLY A 129 11.80 -0.13 11.23
C GLY A 129 12.65 -1.09 12.06
N ASN A 130 13.97 -0.86 12.15
CA ASN A 130 14.95 -1.81 12.68
C ASN A 130 14.80 -3.20 12.05
N ILE A 131 14.70 -3.21 10.73
CA ILE A 131 14.62 -4.40 9.88
C ILE A 131 15.72 -4.32 8.82
N SER A 132 16.01 -5.44 8.17
CA SER A 132 17.03 -5.48 7.13
C SER A 132 16.59 -4.74 5.86
N SER A 133 17.54 -4.25 5.07
CA SER A 133 17.28 -3.67 3.77
C SER A 133 16.57 -4.64 2.82
N ASP A 134 16.91 -5.92 2.90
CA ASP A 134 16.25 -6.96 2.10
C ASP A 134 14.78 -7.11 2.48
N GLU A 135 14.46 -7.05 3.78
CA GLU A 135 13.08 -7.10 4.25
C GLU A 135 12.29 -5.86 3.81
N VAL A 136 12.87 -4.66 3.89
CA VAL A 136 12.24 -3.43 3.36
C VAL A 136 11.95 -3.61 1.87
N PHE A 137 12.92 -4.12 1.11
CA PHE A 137 12.76 -4.32 -0.32
C PHE A 137 11.62 -5.31 -0.65
N GLU A 138 11.56 -6.45 0.04
CA GLU A 138 10.51 -7.46 -0.19
C GLU A 138 9.12 -6.97 0.25
N ARG A 139 9.02 -6.17 1.30
CA ARG A 139 7.75 -5.52 1.70
C ARG A 139 7.28 -4.53 0.63
N MET A 140 8.19 -3.71 0.09
CA MET A 140 7.84 -2.82 -1.02
C MET A 140 7.47 -3.62 -2.27
N ARG A 141 8.16 -4.70 -2.56
CA ARG A 141 7.84 -5.58 -3.69
C ARG A 141 6.43 -6.19 -3.58
N SER A 142 6.03 -6.60 -2.38
CA SER A 142 4.66 -7.06 -2.12
C SER A 142 3.63 -5.94 -2.39
N THR A 143 3.95 -4.71 -1.99
CA THR A 143 3.12 -3.52 -2.28
C THR A 143 3.03 -3.26 -3.79
N VAL A 144 4.14 -3.38 -4.52
CA VAL A 144 4.20 -3.30 -5.99
C VAL A 144 3.26 -4.31 -6.65
N GLN A 145 3.24 -5.54 -6.16
CA GLN A 145 2.34 -6.59 -6.69
C GLN A 145 0.86 -6.26 -6.46
N ILE A 146 0.50 -5.72 -5.30
CA ILE A 146 -0.87 -5.26 -5.03
C ILE A 146 -1.25 -4.16 -6.03
N MET A 147 -0.39 -3.16 -6.23
CA MET A 147 -0.63 -2.08 -7.19
C MET A 147 -0.77 -2.62 -8.62
N ARG A 148 0.08 -3.54 -9.03
CA ARG A 148 0.02 -4.20 -10.35
C ARG A 148 -1.29 -4.95 -10.54
N ASN A 149 -1.71 -5.70 -9.53
CA ASN A 149 -2.98 -6.44 -9.55
C ASN A 149 -4.18 -5.49 -9.65
N SER A 150 -4.13 -4.34 -8.96
CA SER A 150 -5.18 -3.31 -9.06
C SER A 150 -5.31 -2.78 -10.50
N ILE A 151 -4.18 -2.46 -11.15
CA ILE A 151 -4.19 -2.04 -12.56
C ILE A 151 -4.81 -3.12 -13.45
N GLN A 152 -4.40 -4.38 -13.29
CA GLN A 152 -4.92 -5.50 -14.08
C GLN A 152 -6.42 -5.70 -13.88
N THR A 153 -6.89 -5.61 -12.63
CA THR A 153 -8.32 -5.68 -12.30
C THR A 153 -9.11 -4.57 -13.01
N GLY A 154 -8.63 -3.32 -12.97
CA GLY A 154 -9.26 -2.22 -13.67
C GLY A 154 -9.30 -2.42 -15.18
N LEU A 155 -8.20 -2.90 -15.78
CA LEU A 155 -8.12 -3.19 -17.22
C LEU A 155 -9.02 -4.36 -17.66
N ALA A 156 -9.27 -5.31 -16.78
CA ALA A 156 -10.22 -6.42 -17.03
C ALA A 156 -11.67 -5.96 -16.94
N GLY A 157 -11.92 -4.85 -16.26
CA GLY A 157 -13.23 -4.29 -16.01
C GLY A 157 -13.67 -4.47 -14.56
N THR A 158 -14.44 -3.51 -14.07
CA THR A 158 -14.99 -3.50 -12.72
C THR A 158 -16.50 -3.49 -12.76
N ASP A 159 -17.12 -4.18 -11.83
CA ASP A 159 -18.57 -4.22 -11.67
C ASP A 159 -18.93 -3.82 -10.23
N TYR A 160 -19.67 -2.72 -10.10
CA TYR A 160 -20.16 -2.21 -8.82
C TYR A 160 -21.32 -1.26 -9.08
N GLU A 161 -22.48 -1.54 -8.49
CA GLU A 161 -23.72 -0.84 -8.78
C GLU A 161 -23.63 0.66 -8.39
N ASP A 162 -23.09 0.94 -7.20
CA ASP A 162 -23.03 2.29 -6.62
C ASP A 162 -21.76 3.06 -6.97
N ARG A 163 -21.03 2.67 -8.02
CA ARG A 163 -19.79 3.37 -8.40
C ARG A 163 -20.05 4.82 -8.84
N ILE A 164 -19.13 5.71 -8.48
CA ILE A 164 -19.15 7.11 -8.92
C ILE A 164 -18.57 7.25 -10.32
N LEU A 165 -17.43 6.55 -10.59
CA LEU A 165 -16.77 6.56 -11.90
C LEU A 165 -17.27 5.37 -12.74
N GLY A 166 -17.78 5.67 -13.93
CA GLY A 166 -18.09 4.65 -14.92
C GLY A 166 -16.85 3.99 -15.53
N CYS A 167 -17.02 2.84 -16.19
CA CYS A 167 -15.96 2.14 -16.89
C CYS A 167 -15.50 2.90 -18.14
N GLN A 168 -14.29 3.44 -18.13
CA GLN A 168 -13.67 4.18 -19.24
C GLN A 168 -12.40 3.50 -19.74
N SER A 169 -11.62 2.87 -18.85
CA SER A 169 -10.33 2.25 -19.16
C SER A 169 -10.41 1.23 -20.29
N GLY A 170 -11.42 0.38 -20.30
CA GLY A 170 -11.64 -0.60 -21.37
C GLY A 170 -11.91 0.05 -22.73
N SER A 171 -12.64 1.17 -22.77
CA SER A 171 -12.85 1.93 -24.01
C SER A 171 -11.58 2.63 -24.48
N PHE A 172 -10.87 3.27 -23.56
CA PHE A 172 -9.60 3.93 -23.84
C PHE A 172 -8.56 2.92 -24.37
N LYS A 173 -8.45 1.76 -23.74
CA LYS A 173 -7.57 0.65 -24.19
C LYS A 173 -7.87 0.26 -25.62
N ARG A 174 -9.14 0.02 -25.97
CA ARG A 174 -9.53 -0.34 -27.36
C ARG A 174 -9.18 0.75 -28.37
N MET A 175 -9.35 2.04 -28.00
CA MET A 175 -8.99 3.15 -28.89
C MET A 175 -7.47 3.25 -29.05
N MET A 176 -6.71 3.02 -27.99
CA MET A 176 -5.25 3.00 -28.04
C MET A 176 -4.75 1.86 -28.96
N GLU A 177 -5.28 0.65 -28.81
CA GLU A 177 -4.95 -0.51 -29.66
C GLU A 177 -5.27 -0.26 -31.15
N LYS A 178 -6.37 0.43 -31.43
CA LYS A 178 -6.78 0.85 -32.79
C LYS A 178 -5.99 2.05 -33.33
N ARG A 179 -5.09 2.64 -32.56
CA ARG A 179 -4.40 3.89 -32.86
C ARG A 179 -5.34 5.04 -33.21
N ALA A 180 -6.48 5.10 -32.54
CA ALA A 180 -7.53 6.11 -32.73
C ALA A 180 -7.41 7.28 -31.74
N LEU A 181 -6.40 7.28 -30.87
CA LEU A 181 -6.06 8.37 -29.99
C LEU A 181 -4.95 9.23 -30.59
N LEU A 182 -4.79 10.45 -30.07
CA LEU A 182 -3.57 11.24 -30.30
C LEU A 182 -2.35 10.43 -29.87
N ASP A 183 -1.28 10.48 -30.63
CA ASP A 183 -0.05 9.77 -30.31
C ASP A 183 0.66 10.47 -29.13
N GLY A 184 0.36 9.98 -27.94
CA GLY A 184 0.97 10.41 -26.69
C GLY A 184 2.06 9.46 -26.21
N GLY A 185 2.38 8.40 -26.93
CA GLY A 185 3.36 7.39 -26.55
C GLY A 185 3.10 6.87 -25.13
N MET A 186 4.12 6.93 -24.28
CA MET A 186 4.06 6.53 -22.87
C MET A 186 2.91 7.19 -22.09
N LEU A 187 2.55 8.44 -22.42
CA LEU A 187 1.49 9.16 -21.72
C LEU A 187 0.14 8.47 -21.86
N ASN A 188 -0.17 7.90 -23.01
CA ASN A 188 -1.41 7.14 -23.21
C ASN A 188 -1.49 5.92 -22.28
N ARG A 189 -0.38 5.24 -22.04
CA ARG A 189 -0.31 4.12 -21.11
C ARG A 189 -0.47 4.59 -19.66
N VAL A 190 0.17 5.69 -19.28
CA VAL A 190 -0.01 6.31 -17.97
C VAL A 190 -1.47 6.66 -17.71
N ILE A 191 -2.13 7.35 -18.66
CA ILE A 191 -3.54 7.70 -18.56
C ILE A 191 -4.40 6.44 -18.39
N LEU A 192 -4.15 5.41 -19.19
CA LEU A 192 -4.87 4.14 -19.10
C LEU A 192 -4.77 3.52 -17.70
N TYR A 193 -3.56 3.47 -17.15
CA TYR A 193 -3.32 2.81 -15.86
C TYR A 193 -3.86 3.63 -14.68
N VAL A 194 -3.72 4.96 -14.71
CA VAL A 194 -4.35 5.85 -13.73
C VAL A 194 -5.87 5.66 -13.74
N THR A 195 -6.48 5.68 -14.93
CA THR A 195 -7.93 5.50 -15.07
C THR A 195 -8.38 4.13 -14.56
N ALA A 196 -7.68 3.06 -14.91
CA ALA A 196 -8.00 1.70 -14.47
C ALA A 196 -7.96 1.58 -12.92
N MET A 197 -6.95 2.15 -12.27
CA MET A 197 -6.86 2.13 -10.80
C MET A 197 -7.97 2.95 -10.14
N MET A 198 -8.31 4.11 -10.69
CA MET A 198 -9.40 4.93 -10.16
C MET A 198 -10.76 4.25 -10.32
N GLU A 199 -10.95 3.43 -11.35
CA GLU A 199 -12.14 2.60 -11.50
C GLU A 199 -12.20 1.49 -10.47
N VAL A 200 -11.08 0.83 -10.16
CA VAL A 200 -10.99 -0.18 -9.08
C VAL A 200 -11.35 0.45 -7.73
N LYS A 201 -10.75 1.60 -7.41
CA LYS A 201 -11.09 2.36 -6.21
C LYS A 201 -12.58 2.67 -6.14
N SER A 202 -13.15 3.18 -7.25
CA SER A 202 -14.56 3.57 -7.34
C SER A 202 -15.53 2.38 -7.27
N SER A 203 -15.01 1.16 -7.41
CA SER A 203 -15.75 -0.10 -7.33
C SER A 203 -15.43 -0.89 -6.05
N MET A 204 -14.97 -0.22 -5.00
CA MET A 204 -14.61 -0.83 -3.71
C MET A 204 -13.58 -1.95 -3.82
N GLY A 205 -12.75 -1.93 -4.88
CA GLY A 205 -11.68 -2.89 -5.07
C GLY A 205 -10.42 -2.54 -4.27
N ILE A 206 -9.48 -3.47 -4.23
CA ILE A 206 -8.23 -3.31 -3.49
C ILE A 206 -7.30 -2.35 -4.22
N ILE A 207 -6.85 -1.31 -3.53
CA ILE A 207 -5.83 -0.35 -3.99
C ILE A 207 -4.81 -0.10 -2.87
N VAL A 208 -3.69 0.49 -3.23
CA VAL A 208 -2.73 1.04 -2.27
C VAL A 208 -2.88 2.55 -2.22
N ALA A 209 -3.02 3.11 -1.03
CA ALA A 209 -2.97 4.56 -0.83
C ALA A 209 -1.55 5.08 -1.14
N ALA A 210 -1.41 6.03 -2.09
CA ALA A 210 -0.11 6.50 -2.56
C ALA A 210 -0.11 7.99 -2.97
N PRO A 211 0.03 8.94 -2.02
CA PRO A 211 0.08 8.75 -0.56
C PRO A 211 -1.29 8.55 0.09
N THR A 212 -2.38 8.86 -0.58
CA THR A 212 -3.76 8.71 -0.09
C THR A 212 -4.59 7.86 -1.04
N ALA A 213 -5.74 7.39 -0.58
CA ALA A 213 -6.71 6.69 -1.43
C ALA A 213 -7.25 7.60 -2.55
N GLY A 214 -7.36 8.91 -2.31
CA GLY A 214 -7.79 9.89 -3.30
C GLY A 214 -6.86 9.99 -4.50
N ALA A 215 -5.56 9.84 -4.29
CA ALA A 215 -4.52 9.94 -5.31
C ALA A 215 -3.90 8.59 -5.70
N CYS A 216 -4.52 7.46 -5.33
CA CYS A 216 -3.96 6.11 -5.49
C CYS A 216 -3.58 5.71 -6.92
N GLY A 217 -4.14 6.37 -7.93
CA GLY A 217 -3.83 6.11 -9.33
C GLY A 217 -2.57 6.82 -9.83
N THR A 218 -2.24 7.99 -9.28
CA THR A 218 -1.21 8.89 -9.84
C THR A 218 0.18 8.28 -9.82
N LEU A 219 0.67 7.88 -8.66
CA LEU A 219 2.02 7.31 -8.52
C LEU A 219 2.15 5.95 -9.24
N PRO A 220 1.29 4.94 -8.94
CA PRO A 220 1.46 3.66 -9.61
C PRO A 220 1.19 3.74 -11.11
N GLY A 221 0.13 4.45 -11.54
CA GLY A 221 -0.18 4.58 -12.97
C GLY A 221 0.96 5.21 -13.76
N SER A 222 1.62 6.23 -13.22
CA SER A 222 2.80 6.85 -13.83
C SER A 222 4.00 5.90 -13.85
N CYS A 223 4.33 5.28 -12.70
CA CYS A 223 5.48 4.42 -12.55
C CYS A 223 5.37 3.16 -13.43
N PHE A 224 4.25 2.44 -13.34
CA PHE A 224 4.03 1.24 -14.15
C PHE A 224 3.84 1.55 -15.64
N GLY A 225 3.17 2.68 -15.96
CA GLY A 225 3.00 3.10 -17.33
C GLY A 225 4.32 3.36 -18.03
N ALA A 226 5.25 4.03 -17.35
CA ALA A 226 6.60 4.26 -17.85
C ALA A 226 7.43 2.97 -17.89
N ALA A 227 7.40 2.18 -16.82
CA ALA A 227 8.16 0.94 -16.73
C ALA A 227 7.78 -0.06 -17.83
N ASP A 228 6.49 -0.25 -18.08
CA ASP A 228 6.02 -1.17 -19.12
C ASP A 228 6.36 -0.68 -20.53
N GLU A 229 6.36 0.64 -20.77
CA GLU A 229 6.78 1.20 -22.07
C GLU A 229 8.29 1.05 -22.29
N MET A 230 9.06 1.12 -21.22
CA MET A 230 10.53 0.95 -21.27
C MET A 230 10.97 -0.52 -21.15
N GLY A 231 10.05 -1.46 -20.92
CA GLY A 231 10.35 -2.89 -20.77
C GLY A 231 11.12 -3.19 -19.47
N LEU A 232 10.89 -2.45 -18.40
CA LEU A 232 11.57 -2.60 -17.13
C LEU A 232 10.96 -3.70 -16.26
N SER A 233 11.81 -4.27 -15.41
CA SER A 233 11.42 -5.35 -14.49
C SER A 233 10.68 -4.84 -13.25
N GLU A 234 10.01 -5.75 -12.53
CA GLU A 234 9.39 -5.47 -11.23
C GLU A 234 10.40 -4.94 -10.20
N VAL A 235 11.65 -5.40 -10.27
CA VAL A 235 12.73 -4.92 -9.39
C VAL A 235 12.98 -3.42 -9.58
N GLU A 236 12.98 -2.94 -10.83
CA GLU A 236 13.18 -1.52 -11.13
C GLU A 236 11.97 -0.67 -10.73
N VAL A 237 10.76 -1.20 -10.89
CA VAL A 237 9.55 -0.58 -10.34
C VAL A 237 9.61 -0.48 -8.81
N THR A 238 10.06 -1.54 -8.14
CA THR A 238 10.21 -1.55 -6.67
C THR A 238 11.19 -0.47 -6.20
N LYS A 239 12.34 -0.32 -6.86
CA LYS A 239 13.30 0.74 -6.60
C LYS A 239 12.68 2.13 -6.79
N ALA A 240 11.95 2.32 -7.87
CA ALA A 240 11.29 3.60 -8.16
C ALA A 240 10.23 3.97 -7.12
N LEU A 241 9.47 2.98 -6.64
CA LEU A 241 8.45 3.21 -5.60
C LEU A 241 9.07 3.43 -4.22
N LEU A 242 10.21 2.81 -3.90
CA LEU A 242 11.00 3.16 -2.70
C LEU A 242 11.45 4.62 -2.73
N ALA A 243 12.02 5.06 -3.85
CA ALA A 243 12.41 6.46 -4.04
C ALA A 243 11.23 7.42 -3.87
N ALA A 244 10.09 7.10 -4.48
CA ALA A 244 8.86 7.87 -4.33
C ALA A 244 8.36 7.92 -2.87
N GLY A 245 8.45 6.80 -2.15
CA GLY A 245 8.07 6.71 -0.74
C GLY A 245 8.87 7.69 0.12
N LEU A 246 10.18 7.79 -0.10
CA LEU A 246 11.03 8.73 0.63
C LEU A 246 10.65 10.20 0.36
N ILE A 247 10.26 10.55 -0.86
CA ILE A 247 9.69 11.87 -1.15
C ILE A 247 8.41 12.09 -0.35
N GLY A 248 7.53 11.08 -0.27
CA GLY A 248 6.33 11.14 0.54
C GLY A 248 6.64 11.41 2.02
N VAL A 249 7.67 10.77 2.57
CA VAL A 249 8.14 11.03 3.95
C VAL A 249 8.53 12.50 4.13
N PHE A 250 9.31 13.07 3.22
CA PHE A 250 9.72 14.48 3.30
C PHE A 250 8.53 15.43 3.19
N ILE A 251 7.57 15.16 2.33
CA ILE A 251 6.34 15.95 2.24
C ILE A 251 5.57 15.86 3.56
N CYS A 252 5.38 14.66 4.10
CA CYS A 252 4.65 14.45 5.35
C CYS A 252 5.32 15.12 6.55
N SER A 253 6.65 15.15 6.59
CA SER A 253 7.39 15.78 7.69
C SER A 253 7.25 17.32 7.73
N GLN A 254 6.92 17.94 6.60
CA GLN A 254 6.83 19.39 6.45
C GLN A 254 5.39 19.89 6.23
N SER A 255 4.46 19.01 5.86
CA SER A 255 3.11 19.33 5.45
C SER A 255 2.16 18.17 5.74
N THR A 256 1.05 18.10 5.03
CA THR A 256 0.05 17.04 5.14
C THR A 256 -0.39 16.56 3.76
N PHE A 257 -0.84 15.30 3.68
CA PHE A 257 -1.57 14.78 2.51
C PHE A 257 -3.09 14.89 2.68
N ALA A 258 -3.56 15.20 3.89
CA ALA A 258 -4.98 15.11 4.23
C ALA A 258 -5.78 16.14 3.44
N ALA A 259 -6.71 15.67 2.61
CA ALA A 259 -7.60 16.53 1.84
C ALA A 259 -8.50 17.37 2.76
N GLU A 260 -8.84 16.85 3.92
CA GLU A 260 -9.65 17.51 4.94
C GLU A 260 -8.97 18.76 5.52
N VAL A 261 -7.64 18.81 5.47
CA VAL A 261 -6.84 19.91 6.00
C VAL A 261 -6.44 20.90 4.91
N ALA A 262 -5.97 20.39 3.76
CA ALA A 262 -5.33 21.19 2.72
C ALA A 262 -5.96 21.01 1.31
N GLY A 263 -7.12 20.38 1.24
CA GLY A 263 -7.83 20.13 -0.01
C GLY A 263 -7.23 18.97 -0.84
N CYS A 264 -7.95 18.57 -1.90
CA CYS A 264 -7.52 17.49 -2.81
C CYS A 264 -6.18 17.77 -3.50
N GLN A 265 -5.76 19.02 -3.55
CA GLN A 265 -4.45 19.44 -4.09
C GLN A 265 -3.29 18.90 -3.27
N ALA A 266 -3.43 18.76 -1.94
CA ALA A 266 -2.42 18.14 -1.09
C ALA A 266 -2.18 16.68 -1.48
N GLU A 267 -3.26 15.93 -1.75
CA GLU A 267 -3.18 14.55 -2.21
C GLU A 267 -2.55 14.44 -3.61
N CYS A 268 -3.12 15.16 -4.59
CA CYS A 268 -2.68 15.10 -5.98
C CYS A 268 -1.28 15.70 -6.15
N GLY A 269 -0.96 16.79 -5.44
CA GLY A 269 0.35 17.41 -5.47
C GLY A 269 1.42 16.50 -4.92
N ALA A 270 1.19 15.90 -3.74
CA ALA A 270 2.10 14.95 -3.13
C ALA A 270 2.33 13.74 -4.06
N ALA A 271 1.25 13.14 -4.58
CA ALA A 271 1.35 12.02 -5.51
C ALA A 271 2.11 12.38 -6.79
N SER A 272 1.94 13.60 -7.32
CA SER A 272 2.68 14.10 -8.49
C SER A 272 4.17 14.25 -8.20
N GLY A 273 4.53 14.80 -7.04
CA GLY A 273 5.93 14.91 -6.60
C GLY A 273 6.58 13.53 -6.42
N MET A 274 5.88 12.58 -5.81
CA MET A 274 6.32 11.20 -5.66
C MET A 274 6.48 10.51 -7.03
N ALA A 275 5.51 10.69 -7.94
CA ALA A 275 5.57 10.15 -9.30
C ALA A 275 6.75 10.72 -10.09
N ALA A 276 7.01 12.01 -10.01
CA ALA A 276 8.16 12.63 -10.68
C ALA A 276 9.49 12.01 -10.22
N ALA A 277 9.66 11.80 -8.90
CA ALA A 277 10.85 11.14 -8.37
C ALA A 277 10.98 9.69 -8.85
N SER A 278 9.87 8.94 -8.91
CA SER A 278 9.87 7.55 -9.43
C SER A 278 10.30 7.50 -10.90
N LEU A 279 9.80 8.42 -11.73
CA LEU A 279 10.15 8.50 -13.16
C LEU A 279 11.62 8.83 -13.37
N VAL A 280 12.18 9.76 -12.57
CA VAL A 280 13.61 10.06 -12.62
C VAL A 280 14.45 8.86 -12.19
N THR A 281 14.03 8.14 -11.18
CA THR A 281 14.70 6.91 -10.73
C THR A 281 14.68 5.83 -11.81
N ILE A 282 13.54 5.62 -12.47
CA ILE A 282 13.40 4.71 -13.63
C ILE A 282 14.36 5.09 -14.77
N ALA A 283 14.52 6.39 -15.01
CA ALA A 283 15.41 6.89 -16.05
C ALA A 283 16.90 6.88 -15.65
N GLY A 284 17.25 6.37 -14.46
CA GLY A 284 18.63 6.30 -13.97
C GLY A 284 19.17 7.64 -13.46
N GLY A 285 18.30 8.59 -13.12
CA GLY A 285 18.69 9.89 -12.58
C GLY A 285 19.19 9.82 -11.13
N SER A 286 19.95 10.85 -10.74
CA SER A 286 20.49 10.97 -9.37
C SER A 286 19.41 11.39 -8.36
N ALA A 287 19.70 11.21 -7.06
CA ALA A 287 18.85 11.68 -5.97
C ALA A 287 18.53 13.18 -6.07
N SER A 288 19.51 14.00 -6.41
CA SER A 288 19.33 15.45 -6.61
C SER A 288 18.38 15.77 -7.77
N GLN A 289 18.48 15.02 -8.87
CA GLN A 289 17.57 15.18 -10.02
C GLN A 289 16.15 14.76 -9.65
N ALA A 290 15.99 13.67 -8.90
CA ALA A 290 14.69 13.20 -8.42
C ALA A 290 14.02 14.24 -7.49
N LEU A 291 14.78 14.84 -6.56
CA LEU A 291 14.30 15.94 -5.71
C LEU A 291 13.88 17.16 -6.54
N SER A 292 14.69 17.53 -7.52
CA SER A 292 14.37 18.67 -8.40
C SER A 292 13.09 18.43 -9.20
N ALA A 293 12.95 17.24 -9.78
CA ALA A 293 11.75 16.88 -10.53
C ALA A 293 10.50 16.86 -9.62
N SER A 294 10.63 16.34 -8.40
CA SER A 294 9.57 16.37 -7.40
C SER A 294 9.16 17.81 -7.07
N ALA A 295 10.12 18.70 -6.82
CA ALA A 295 9.85 20.10 -6.54
C ALA A 295 9.13 20.80 -7.72
N MET A 296 9.55 20.52 -8.95
CA MET A 296 8.89 21.05 -10.17
C MET A 296 7.46 20.54 -10.30
N ALA A 297 7.21 19.27 -10.02
CA ALA A 297 5.86 18.68 -10.05
C ALA A 297 4.95 19.29 -8.98
N LEU A 298 5.45 19.49 -7.76
CA LEU A 298 4.74 20.19 -6.69
C LEU A 298 4.42 21.64 -7.07
N GLN A 299 5.40 22.34 -7.64
CA GLN A 299 5.20 23.73 -8.08
C GLN A 299 4.10 23.84 -9.14
N ASN A 300 3.99 22.86 -10.04
CA ASN A 300 3.02 22.88 -11.13
C ASN A 300 1.56 22.81 -10.66
N VAL A 301 1.30 22.29 -9.46
CA VAL A 301 -0.04 22.20 -8.87
C VAL A 301 -0.32 23.31 -7.84
N MET A 302 0.64 24.20 -7.59
CA MET A 302 0.43 25.33 -6.68
C MET A 302 -0.57 26.32 -7.27
N GLY A 303 -1.57 26.67 -6.48
CA GLY A 303 -2.59 27.66 -6.86
C GLY A 303 -3.78 27.10 -7.63
N MET A 304 -3.88 25.78 -7.71
CA MET A 304 -5.07 25.12 -8.27
C MET A 304 -6.23 25.08 -7.29
#